data_ace74c2591053091f0186e787e2ee6c7
#
_entry.id   ace74c2591053091f0186e787e2ee6c7
#
_cell.length_a   1.000
_cell.length_b   1.000
_cell.length_c   1.000
_cell.angle_alpha   90.00
_cell.angle_beta   90.00
_cell.angle_gamma   90.00
#
_symmetry.space_group_name_H-M   'P 1'
#
loop_
_entity.id
_entity.type
_entity.pdbx_description
1 polymer ?
#
loop_
_entity_poly.entity_id
_entity_poly.type
_entity_poly.pdbx_seq_one_letter_code
_entity_poly.pdbx_strand_id
1 'polypeptide(L)'
;MKIRNIDLGTHPVVLAPMEDVTDIGFRLLCRRLGASMVYSEFVAADALVRMVNKSLQKLTVCDDERPVAIQIYGRDPGAVAEAAEIVVETAHPDVLDLNFGCPVKKVAGKGAGAGMLQTPDLMLDIVKAVVDRVSDRVPVTVKTRLGWDHEHRIIV
;
A
#
# COMPACT_ATOMS: atom_id res chain seq x y z
N MET A 1 -2.56 -13.36 14.35
CA MET A 1 -3.17 -12.65 13.18
C MET A 1 -2.56 -13.19 11.90
N LYS A 2 -3.37 -13.46 10.87
CA LYS A 2 -2.85 -13.99 9.59
C LYS A 2 -3.34 -13.16 8.41
N ILE A 3 -2.48 -13.00 7.42
CA ILE A 3 -2.81 -12.50 6.09
C ILE A 3 -2.52 -13.64 5.13
N ARG A 4 -3.56 -14.37 4.68
CA ARG A 4 -3.44 -15.67 3.98
C ARG A 4 -2.49 -16.62 4.74
N ASN A 5 -1.38 -17.02 4.12
CA ASN A 5 -0.35 -17.90 4.68
C ASN A 5 0.70 -17.19 5.55
N ILE A 6 0.68 -15.86 5.61
CA ILE A 6 1.62 -15.06 6.41
C ILE A 6 1.13 -15.00 7.85
N ASP A 7 1.84 -15.62 8.78
CA ASP A 7 1.52 -15.54 10.20
C ASP A 7 2.31 -14.41 10.87
N LEU A 8 1.59 -13.42 11.37
CA LEU A 8 2.16 -12.24 12.04
C LEU A 8 2.26 -12.40 13.57
N GLY A 9 1.85 -13.56 14.10
CA GLY A 9 1.81 -13.83 15.54
C GLY A 9 0.51 -13.36 16.22
N THR A 10 0.49 -13.49 17.56
CA THR A 10 -0.70 -13.19 18.38
C THR A 10 -0.92 -11.70 18.60
N HIS A 11 0.14 -10.95 18.80
CA HIS A 11 0.11 -9.49 19.03
C HIS A 11 1.08 -8.79 18.04
N PRO A 12 0.73 -8.72 16.76
CA PRO A 12 1.64 -8.19 15.77
C PRO A 12 1.84 -6.69 15.94
N VAL A 13 3.10 -6.26 15.88
CA VAL A 13 3.48 -4.86 15.73
C VAL A 13 3.91 -4.65 14.27
N VAL A 14 3.27 -3.74 13.59
CA VAL A 14 3.47 -3.50 12.16
C VAL A 14 3.95 -2.09 11.94
N LEU A 15 5.05 -1.92 11.17
CA LEU A 15 5.55 -0.60 10.78
C LEU A 15 4.60 0.01 9.75
N ALA A 16 4.05 1.20 10.05
CA ALA A 16 3.18 1.92 9.11
C ALA A 16 3.97 2.53 7.94
N PRO A 17 3.36 2.64 6.73
CA PRO A 17 3.98 3.32 5.60
C PRO A 17 4.10 4.83 5.86
N MET A 18 5.31 5.39 5.70
CA MET A 18 5.59 6.81 5.90
C MET A 18 6.56 7.32 4.83
N GLU A 19 6.13 8.34 4.07
CA GLU A 19 6.96 8.99 3.05
C GLU A 19 8.21 9.60 3.68
N ASP A 20 9.34 9.46 3.00
CA ASP A 20 10.67 9.92 3.42
C ASP A 20 11.17 9.32 4.78
N VAL A 21 10.54 8.25 5.28
CA VAL A 21 10.89 7.61 6.55
C VAL A 21 11.08 6.09 6.40
N THR A 22 10.11 5.39 5.77
CA THR A 22 10.15 3.93 5.69
C THR A 22 10.96 3.43 4.49
N ASP A 23 12.17 3.96 4.34
CA ASP A 23 13.17 3.42 3.44
C ASP A 23 13.65 2.02 3.90
N ILE A 24 14.42 1.33 3.07
CA ILE A 24 14.90 -0.03 3.36
C ILE A 24 15.72 -0.09 4.66
N GLY A 25 16.51 0.93 4.97
CA GLY A 25 17.34 0.95 6.19
C GLY A 25 16.49 1.03 7.46
N PHE A 26 15.47 1.88 7.44
CA PHE A 26 14.54 2.00 8.57
C PHE A 26 13.65 0.76 8.71
N ARG A 27 13.18 0.16 7.61
CA ARG A 27 12.40 -1.09 7.64
C ARG A 27 13.21 -2.23 8.25
N LEU A 28 14.48 -2.40 7.84
CA LEU A 28 15.40 -3.39 8.43
C LEU A 28 15.63 -3.19 9.93
N LEU A 29 15.80 -1.94 10.37
CA LEU A 29 15.93 -1.62 11.79
C LEU A 29 14.67 -2.04 12.55
N CYS A 30 13.49 -1.72 12.05
CA CYS A 30 12.21 -2.10 12.68
C CYS A 30 12.04 -3.61 12.73
N ARG A 31 12.44 -4.35 11.68
CA ARG A 31 12.42 -5.83 11.70
C ARG A 31 13.33 -6.39 12.80
N ARG A 32 14.55 -5.89 12.91
CA ARG A 32 15.49 -6.30 13.98
C ARG A 32 14.98 -5.99 15.38
N LEU A 33 14.16 -4.94 15.53
CA LEU A 33 13.53 -4.57 16.80
C LEU A 33 12.20 -5.30 17.05
N GLY A 34 11.80 -6.25 16.20
CA GLY A 34 10.65 -7.13 16.43
C GLY A 34 9.36 -6.74 15.72
N ALA A 35 9.41 -5.84 14.74
CA ALA A 35 8.23 -5.61 13.90
C ALA A 35 7.82 -6.90 13.18
N SER A 36 6.55 -7.30 13.26
CA SER A 36 6.01 -8.51 12.63
C SER A 36 5.94 -8.40 11.11
N MET A 37 5.73 -7.20 10.59
CA MET A 37 5.71 -6.85 9.17
C MET A 37 6.08 -5.38 9.02
N VAL A 38 6.64 -5.03 7.87
CA VAL A 38 6.99 -3.64 7.52
C VAL A 38 6.32 -3.23 6.22
N TYR A 39 6.09 -1.92 6.08
CA TYR A 39 5.56 -1.30 4.86
C TYR A 39 6.60 -0.38 4.23
N SER A 40 6.64 -0.37 2.89
CA SER A 40 7.41 0.62 2.15
C SER A 40 6.81 2.03 2.30
N GLU A 41 7.53 3.03 1.83
CA GLU A 41 6.91 4.31 1.45
C GLU A 41 5.85 4.06 0.38
N PHE A 42 4.79 4.89 0.34
CA PHE A 42 3.76 4.73 -0.68
C PHE A 42 4.21 5.30 -2.04
N VAL A 43 3.87 4.59 -3.12
CA VAL A 43 4.28 4.93 -4.48
C VAL A 43 3.07 5.29 -5.34
N ALA A 44 3.20 6.36 -6.14
CA ALA A 44 2.14 6.77 -7.06
C ALA A 44 2.01 5.76 -8.21
N ALA A 45 0.81 5.24 -8.45
CA ALA A 45 0.52 4.32 -9.55
C ALA A 45 0.88 4.93 -10.91
N ASP A 46 0.46 6.16 -11.17
CA ASP A 46 0.78 6.88 -12.42
C ASP A 46 2.29 7.01 -12.68
N ALA A 47 3.11 7.10 -11.63
CA ALA A 47 4.55 7.19 -11.76
C ALA A 47 5.17 5.82 -12.07
N LEU A 48 4.62 4.74 -11.53
CA LEU A 48 5.03 3.37 -11.86
C LEU A 48 4.69 3.02 -13.29
N VAL A 49 3.47 3.26 -13.73
CA VAL A 49 3.03 3.02 -15.13
C VAL A 49 3.90 3.79 -16.13
N ARG A 50 4.33 5.01 -15.78
CA ARG A 50 5.27 5.80 -16.60
C ARG A 50 6.74 5.41 -16.41
N MET A 51 7.04 4.36 -15.66
CA MET A 51 8.40 3.86 -15.41
C MET A 51 9.36 4.93 -14.86
N VAL A 52 8.86 5.79 -13.96
CA VAL A 52 9.68 6.85 -13.33
C VAL A 52 10.71 6.21 -12.39
N ASN A 53 11.99 6.38 -12.69
CA ASN A 53 13.12 5.75 -11.99
C ASN A 53 13.06 5.92 -10.46
N LYS A 54 12.73 7.13 -9.96
CA LYS A 54 12.62 7.39 -8.51
C LYS A 54 11.52 6.54 -7.86
N SER A 55 10.43 6.27 -8.57
CA SER A 55 9.33 5.43 -8.08
C SER A 55 9.70 3.94 -8.12
N LEU A 56 10.41 3.50 -9.15
CA LEU A 56 10.91 2.14 -9.25
C LEU A 56 11.95 1.83 -8.16
N GLN A 57 12.81 2.79 -7.80
CA GLN A 57 13.77 2.63 -6.69
C GLN A 57 13.09 2.36 -5.35
N LYS A 58 11.88 2.89 -5.10
CA LYS A 58 11.10 2.62 -3.88
C LYS A 58 10.56 1.18 -3.81
N LEU A 59 10.61 0.44 -4.91
CA LEU A 59 10.22 -0.98 -4.94
C LEU A 59 11.31 -1.93 -4.46
N THR A 60 12.49 -1.41 -4.12
CA THR A 60 13.60 -2.25 -3.63
C THR A 60 13.22 -2.93 -2.32
N VAL A 61 13.34 -4.26 -2.30
CA VAL A 61 13.05 -5.14 -1.16
C VAL A 61 14.25 -6.07 -0.95
N CYS A 62 14.56 -6.41 0.30
CA CYS A 62 15.52 -7.45 0.63
C CYS A 62 14.89 -8.54 1.51
N ASP A 63 15.49 -9.73 1.53
CA ASP A 63 14.93 -10.88 2.25
C ASP A 63 14.89 -10.69 3.77
N ASP A 64 15.84 -9.95 4.33
CA ASP A 64 15.94 -9.71 5.78
C ASP A 64 14.79 -8.84 6.34
N GLU A 65 14.05 -8.13 5.48
CA GLU A 65 12.92 -7.31 5.93
C GLU A 65 11.56 -8.01 5.81
N ARG A 66 11.52 -9.22 5.26
CA ARG A 66 10.26 -9.95 5.06
C ARG A 66 9.62 -10.41 6.38
N PRO A 67 8.27 -10.42 6.48
CA PRO A 67 7.34 -10.04 5.43
C PRO A 67 7.26 -8.52 5.23
N VAL A 68 7.20 -8.11 3.98
CA VAL A 68 7.15 -6.69 3.56
C VAL A 68 5.95 -6.41 2.66
N ALA A 69 5.27 -5.31 2.92
CA ALA A 69 4.20 -4.80 2.07
C ALA A 69 4.70 -3.61 1.24
N ILE A 70 4.42 -3.63 -0.05
CA ILE A 70 4.58 -2.44 -0.91
C ILE A 70 3.23 -1.72 -0.99
N GLN A 71 3.23 -0.43 -0.67
CA GLN A 71 2.02 0.39 -0.71
C GLN A 71 1.99 1.29 -1.95
N ILE A 72 0.87 1.24 -2.70
CA ILE A 72 0.63 2.11 -3.84
C ILE A 72 -0.60 2.97 -3.63
N TYR A 73 -0.69 4.09 -4.35
CA TYR A 73 -1.88 4.93 -4.38
C TYR A 73 -2.14 5.48 -5.78
N GLY A 74 -3.40 5.72 -6.07
CA GLY A 74 -3.84 6.31 -7.34
C GLY A 74 -5.32 6.59 -7.28
N ARG A 75 -5.87 7.07 -8.40
CA ARG A 75 -7.29 7.37 -8.54
C ARG A 75 -7.93 6.65 -9.73
N ASP A 76 -7.16 6.32 -10.73
CA ASP A 76 -7.67 5.58 -11.90
C ASP A 76 -7.57 4.06 -11.66
N PRO A 77 -8.68 3.30 -11.70
CA PRO A 77 -8.66 1.87 -11.44
C PRO A 77 -7.73 1.08 -12.36
N GLY A 78 -7.68 1.45 -13.65
CA GLY A 78 -6.83 0.79 -14.64
C GLY A 78 -5.34 1.01 -14.34
N ALA A 79 -4.95 2.28 -14.10
CA ALA A 79 -3.57 2.62 -13.77
C ALA A 79 -3.12 2.00 -12.44
N VAL A 80 -4.01 1.93 -11.42
CA VAL A 80 -3.65 1.29 -10.14
C VAL A 80 -3.51 -0.21 -10.29
N ALA A 81 -4.35 -0.87 -11.09
CA ALA A 81 -4.22 -2.31 -11.37
C ALA A 81 -2.94 -2.63 -12.18
N GLU A 82 -2.58 -1.81 -13.17
CA GLU A 82 -1.33 -1.94 -13.93
C GLU A 82 -0.11 -1.73 -13.02
N ALA A 83 -0.13 -0.69 -12.17
CA ALA A 83 0.93 -0.46 -11.19
C ALA A 83 1.06 -1.61 -10.19
N ALA A 84 -0.05 -2.22 -9.77
CA ALA A 84 -0.06 -3.39 -8.91
C ALA A 84 0.69 -4.57 -9.56
N GLU A 85 0.46 -4.81 -10.84
CA GLU A 85 1.17 -5.85 -11.58
C GLU A 85 2.68 -5.56 -11.66
N ILE A 86 3.06 -4.32 -12.02
CA ILE A 86 4.48 -3.89 -12.05
C ILE A 86 5.14 -4.14 -10.69
N VAL A 87 4.47 -3.80 -9.60
CA VAL A 87 5.00 -4.04 -8.23
C VAL A 87 5.21 -5.51 -7.96
N VAL A 88 4.21 -6.35 -8.27
CA VAL A 88 4.30 -7.80 -8.04
C VAL A 88 5.43 -8.44 -8.85
N GLU A 89 5.59 -8.04 -10.10
CA GLU A 89 6.63 -8.58 -10.99
C GLU A 89 8.04 -8.07 -10.67
N THR A 90 8.16 -6.86 -10.13
CA THR A 90 9.46 -6.23 -9.87
C THR A 90 9.97 -6.50 -8.45
N ALA A 91 9.11 -6.36 -7.45
CA ALA A 91 9.48 -6.40 -6.04
C ALA A 91 9.16 -7.74 -5.37
N HIS A 92 8.26 -8.54 -5.93
CA HIS A 92 7.75 -9.78 -5.32
C HIS A 92 7.40 -9.58 -3.83
N PRO A 93 6.55 -8.60 -3.47
CA PRO A 93 6.22 -8.30 -2.08
C PRO A 93 5.42 -9.44 -1.45
N ASP A 94 5.45 -9.53 -0.13
CA ASP A 94 4.60 -10.48 0.60
C ASP A 94 3.14 -10.01 0.66
N VAL A 95 2.92 -8.68 0.59
CA VAL A 95 1.60 -8.03 0.55
C VAL A 95 1.63 -6.84 -0.40
N LEU A 96 0.59 -6.67 -1.19
CA LEU A 96 0.32 -5.42 -1.90
C LEU A 96 -0.72 -4.63 -1.10
N ASP A 97 -0.43 -3.36 -0.80
CA ASP A 97 -1.32 -2.52 -0.01
C ASP A 97 -1.79 -1.28 -0.77
N LEU A 98 -3.05 -0.91 -0.60
CA LEU A 98 -3.66 0.26 -1.20
C LEU A 98 -3.81 1.39 -0.16
N ASN A 99 -3.32 2.59 -0.49
CA ASN A 99 -3.42 3.75 0.38
C ASN A 99 -4.71 4.54 0.14
N PHE A 100 -5.63 4.45 1.08
CA PHE A 100 -6.84 5.29 1.16
C PHE A 100 -6.86 6.14 2.44
N GLY A 101 -5.69 6.46 3.00
CA GLY A 101 -5.60 7.15 4.28
C GLY A 101 -4.68 8.38 4.32
N CYS A 102 -3.83 8.62 3.31
CA CYS A 102 -2.90 9.74 3.30
C CYS A 102 -3.64 11.09 3.20
N PRO A 103 -3.51 11.99 4.21
CA PRO A 103 -4.23 13.27 4.22
C PRO A 103 -3.47 14.42 3.53
N VAL A 104 -2.26 14.16 3.08
CA VAL A 104 -1.41 15.21 2.49
C VAL A 104 -2.09 15.87 1.30
N LYS A 105 -2.14 17.21 1.29
CA LYS A 105 -2.89 18.02 0.32
C LYS A 105 -2.62 17.65 -1.15
N LYS A 106 -1.37 17.39 -1.51
CA LYS A 106 -1.00 17.01 -2.89
C LYS A 106 -1.44 15.58 -3.28
N VAL A 107 -1.90 14.76 -2.33
CA VAL A 107 -2.49 13.44 -2.57
C VAL A 107 -4.02 13.52 -2.40
N ALA A 108 -4.50 13.87 -1.22
CA ALA A 108 -5.92 13.91 -0.90
C ALA A 108 -6.68 14.99 -1.69
N GLY A 109 -6.07 16.17 -1.93
CA GLY A 109 -6.67 17.22 -2.74
C GLY A 109 -6.83 16.87 -4.22
N LYS A 110 -6.17 15.81 -4.69
CA LYS A 110 -6.36 15.23 -6.04
C LYS A 110 -7.34 14.04 -6.05
N GLY A 111 -8.00 13.77 -4.93
CA GLY A 111 -8.96 12.69 -4.78
C GLY A 111 -8.32 11.30 -4.60
N ALA A 112 -7.01 11.20 -4.33
CA ALA A 112 -6.32 9.97 -3.97
C ALA A 112 -6.07 9.88 -2.45
N GLY A 113 -5.53 8.77 -1.94
CA GLY A 113 -5.32 8.62 -0.51
C GLY A 113 -6.61 8.83 0.30
N ALA A 114 -6.59 9.68 1.32
CA ALA A 114 -7.79 9.98 2.11
C ALA A 114 -8.91 10.64 1.28
N GLY A 115 -8.58 11.31 0.17
CA GLY A 115 -9.58 11.90 -0.72
C GLY A 115 -10.55 10.88 -1.33
N MET A 116 -10.15 9.60 -1.45
CA MET A 116 -10.99 8.51 -1.92
C MET A 116 -12.22 8.25 -1.03
N LEU A 117 -12.13 8.58 0.26
CA LEU A 117 -13.25 8.42 1.21
C LEU A 117 -14.46 9.30 0.87
N GLN A 118 -14.31 10.28 -0.01
CA GLN A 118 -15.41 11.07 -0.56
C GLN A 118 -16.07 10.40 -1.80
N THR A 119 -15.46 9.38 -2.35
CA THR A 119 -15.92 8.64 -3.51
C THR A 119 -15.81 7.13 -3.28
N PRO A 120 -16.60 6.56 -2.34
CA PRO A 120 -16.49 5.16 -1.93
C PRO A 120 -16.71 4.16 -3.08
N ASP A 121 -17.57 4.47 -4.04
CA ASP A 121 -17.77 3.62 -5.20
C ASP A 121 -16.49 3.48 -6.05
N LEU A 122 -15.80 4.61 -6.30
CA LEU A 122 -14.53 4.59 -7.01
C LEU A 122 -13.43 3.85 -6.21
N MET A 123 -13.44 4.00 -4.88
CA MET A 123 -12.55 3.24 -4.00
C MET A 123 -12.76 1.74 -4.17
N LEU A 124 -14.02 1.31 -4.23
CA LEU A 124 -14.38 -0.10 -4.43
C LEU A 124 -13.98 -0.60 -5.83
N ASP A 125 -14.15 0.22 -6.87
CA ASP A 125 -13.75 -0.12 -8.23
C ASP A 125 -12.23 -0.31 -8.35
N ILE A 126 -11.43 0.53 -7.67
CA ILE A 126 -9.97 0.36 -7.58
C ILE A 126 -9.62 -0.96 -6.89
N VAL A 127 -10.25 -1.25 -5.75
CA VAL A 127 -10.00 -2.51 -5.02
C VAL A 127 -10.31 -3.71 -5.89
N LYS A 128 -11.47 -3.71 -6.58
CA LYS A 128 -11.85 -4.79 -7.48
C LYS A 128 -10.84 -4.97 -8.61
N ALA A 129 -10.49 -3.89 -9.32
CA ALA A 129 -9.54 -3.95 -10.43
C ALA A 129 -8.17 -4.51 -10.01
N VAL A 130 -7.67 -4.13 -8.82
CA VAL A 130 -6.41 -4.64 -8.29
C VAL A 130 -6.53 -6.11 -7.86
N VAL A 131 -7.61 -6.46 -7.16
CA VAL A 131 -7.85 -7.85 -6.72
C VAL A 131 -7.95 -8.78 -7.93
N ASP A 132 -8.71 -8.41 -8.95
CA ASP A 132 -8.86 -9.20 -10.18
C ASP A 132 -7.52 -9.38 -10.92
N ARG A 133 -6.61 -8.41 -10.79
CA ARG A 133 -5.32 -8.43 -11.50
C ARG A 133 -4.24 -9.25 -10.81
N VAL A 134 -4.16 -9.23 -9.48
CA VAL A 134 -2.98 -9.76 -8.75
C VAL A 134 -3.29 -10.68 -7.58
N SER A 135 -4.56 -10.86 -7.20
CA SER A 135 -4.87 -11.58 -5.96
C SER A 135 -4.55 -13.08 -5.99
N ASP A 136 -4.36 -13.68 -7.14
CA ASP A 136 -3.87 -15.05 -7.28
C ASP A 136 -2.40 -15.20 -6.83
N ARG A 137 -1.60 -14.15 -6.96
CA ARG A 137 -0.15 -14.09 -6.69
C ARG A 137 0.19 -13.50 -5.32
N VAL A 138 -0.52 -12.46 -4.88
CA VAL A 138 -0.21 -11.72 -3.66
C VAL A 138 -1.49 -11.32 -2.92
N PRO A 139 -1.54 -11.37 -1.56
CA PRO A 139 -2.66 -10.80 -0.82
C PRO A 139 -2.71 -9.28 -0.99
N VAL A 140 -3.93 -8.76 -1.21
CA VAL A 140 -4.20 -7.32 -1.30
C VAL A 140 -4.80 -6.85 0.01
N THR A 141 -4.25 -5.77 0.57
CA THR A 141 -4.74 -5.10 1.77
C THR A 141 -5.04 -3.63 1.49
N VAL A 142 -5.73 -3.00 2.41
CA VAL A 142 -6.09 -1.58 2.32
C VAL A 142 -5.75 -0.90 3.64
N LYS A 143 -5.02 0.21 3.58
CA LYS A 143 -4.85 1.11 4.71
C LYS A 143 -5.74 2.33 4.52
N THR A 144 -6.72 2.50 5.41
CA THR A 144 -7.72 3.55 5.31
C THR A 144 -7.88 4.32 6.65
N ARG A 145 -8.79 5.27 6.68
CA ARG A 145 -9.33 5.95 7.86
C ARG A 145 -10.79 5.54 8.07
N LEU A 146 -11.38 5.84 9.21
CA LEU A 146 -12.79 5.56 9.49
C LEU A 146 -13.74 6.31 8.55
N GLY A 147 -13.30 7.43 8.01
CA GLY A 147 -14.07 8.27 7.09
C GLY A 147 -13.31 9.52 6.70
N TRP A 148 -13.92 10.37 5.87
CA TRP A 148 -13.36 11.65 5.45
C TRP A 148 -13.32 12.63 6.62
N ASP A 149 -14.41 12.72 7.38
CA ASP A 149 -14.56 13.51 8.59
C ASP A 149 -15.45 12.81 9.62
N HIS A 150 -15.84 13.50 10.69
CA HIS A 150 -16.66 12.93 11.75
C HIS A 150 -18.09 12.60 11.33
N GLU A 151 -18.63 13.32 10.35
CA GLU A 151 -20.00 13.15 9.85
C GLU A 151 -20.07 12.07 8.73
N HIS A 152 -18.95 11.89 7.99
CA HIS A 152 -18.84 10.97 6.86
C HIS A 152 -17.93 9.79 7.21
N ARG A 153 -18.35 8.99 8.21
CA ARG A 153 -17.69 7.72 8.55
C ARG A 153 -18.33 6.60 7.73
N ILE A 154 -17.53 5.95 6.92
CA ILE A 154 -17.99 4.90 5.98
C ILE A 154 -17.34 3.52 6.23
N ILE A 155 -16.28 3.47 7.04
CA ILE A 155 -15.60 2.25 7.43
C ILE A 155 -15.98 1.94 8.88
N VAL A 156 -16.57 0.78 9.09
CA VAL A 156 -17.06 0.31 10.40
C VAL A 156 -16.41 -1.02 10.75
#